data_f1bffeaca7df064f2b27b433cdb83961
#
_entry.id   f1bffeaca7df064f2b27b433cdb83961
#
_cell.length_a   1.000
_cell.length_b   1.000
_cell.length_c   1.000
_cell.angle_alpha   90.00
_cell.angle_beta   90.00
_cell.angle_gamma   90.00
#
_symmetry.space_group_name_H-M   'P 1'
#
loop_
_entity.id
_entity.type
_entity.pdbx_description
1 polymer ?
#
loop_
_entity_poly.entity_id
_entity_poly.type
_entity_poly.pdbx_seq_one_letter_code
_entity_poly.pdbx_strand_id
1 'polypeptide(L)'
;AAEFISMGAEGIQVCTAIMHYGFRIVDDMIEGMTHWMDEKGYQKINDFRGLAKKNVVDWQYLNLKYDVKARINPELCVECGLCFISCEDASHQAIKMKKQNGSRSFEVIDQECVGCNLCMLVCPVEHCITMKRVDSGTDYQNWTTHPNNPMAVTETA
;
A
#
# COMPACT_ATOMS: atom_id res chain seq x y z
N ALA A 1 12.24 7.71 4.69
CA ALA A 1 12.47 9.07 5.19
C ALA A 1 11.17 9.88 5.15
N ALA A 2 10.50 9.99 4.00
CA ALA A 2 9.28 10.81 3.84
C ALA A 2 8.17 10.48 4.87
N GLU A 3 7.95 9.20 5.16
CA GLU A 3 6.96 8.77 6.16
C GLU A 3 7.26 9.32 7.56
N PHE A 4 8.51 9.22 8.04
CA PHE A 4 8.88 9.75 9.34
C PHE A 4 8.69 11.27 9.43
N ILE A 5 9.04 12.00 8.37
CA ILE A 5 8.84 13.45 8.30
C ILE A 5 7.33 13.76 8.28
N SER A 6 6.54 13.03 7.51
CA SER A 6 5.09 13.24 7.47
C SER A 6 4.41 12.94 8.81
N MET A 7 5.03 12.10 9.65
CA MET A 7 4.63 11.84 11.04
C MET A 7 5.15 12.90 12.03
N GLY A 8 5.95 13.86 11.57
CA GLY A 8 6.41 14.99 12.37
C GLY A 8 7.87 14.94 12.80
N ALA A 9 8.67 13.98 12.32
CA ALA A 9 10.10 13.95 12.62
C ALA A 9 10.81 15.17 12.04
N GLU A 10 11.73 15.75 12.81
CA GLU A 10 12.56 16.90 12.39
C GLU A 10 13.92 16.45 11.85
N GLY A 11 14.34 15.25 12.18
CA GLY A 11 15.57 14.64 11.71
C GLY A 11 15.42 13.13 11.58
N ILE A 12 16.21 12.55 10.69
CA ILE A 12 16.23 11.10 10.45
C ILE A 12 17.66 10.62 10.59
N GLN A 13 17.84 9.54 11.31
CA GLN A 13 19.13 8.88 11.48
C GLN A 13 19.13 7.55 10.73
N VAL A 14 20.24 7.26 10.08
CA VAL A 14 20.46 6.03 9.32
C VAL A 14 21.66 5.31 9.90
N CYS A 15 21.52 4.04 10.24
CA CYS A 15 22.60 3.22 10.81
C CYS A 15 22.92 2.05 9.90
N THR A 16 22.09 1.02 9.88
CA THR A 16 22.36 -0.24 9.15
C THR A 16 22.56 -0.04 7.65
N ALA A 17 21.81 0.89 7.05
CA ALA A 17 21.98 1.17 5.62
C ALA A 17 23.38 1.70 5.28
N ILE A 18 24.01 2.46 6.17
CA ILE A 18 25.41 2.91 5.99
C ILE A 18 26.37 1.72 6.01
N MET A 19 26.10 0.70 6.82
CA MET A 19 26.92 -0.52 6.86
C MET A 19 26.83 -1.31 5.54
N HIS A 20 25.68 -1.30 4.88
CA HIS A 20 25.45 -2.04 3.63
C HIS A 20 25.88 -1.25 2.38
N TYR A 21 25.63 0.05 2.37
CA TYR A 21 25.76 0.89 1.16
C TYR A 21 26.82 2.00 1.29
N GLY A 22 27.44 2.13 2.46
CA GLY A 22 28.37 3.22 2.75
C GLY A 22 27.65 4.57 2.98
N PHE A 23 28.42 5.62 3.24
CA PHE A 23 27.88 6.96 3.50
C PHE A 23 27.11 7.56 2.33
N ARG A 24 27.37 7.09 1.10
CA ARG A 24 26.67 7.51 -0.10
C ARG A 24 25.14 7.36 -0.01
N ILE A 25 24.66 6.41 0.80
CA ILE A 25 23.21 6.22 1.01
C ILE A 25 22.51 7.51 1.45
N VAL A 26 23.20 8.41 2.14
CA VAL A 26 22.63 9.68 2.57
C VAL A 26 22.35 10.59 1.37
N ASP A 27 23.28 10.63 0.41
CA ASP A 27 23.11 11.42 -0.81
C ASP A 27 21.97 10.84 -1.66
N ASP A 28 21.92 9.51 -1.81
CA ASP A 28 20.84 8.81 -2.54
C ASP A 28 19.47 9.06 -1.88
N MET A 29 19.41 9.12 -0.55
CA MET A 29 18.18 9.45 0.19
C MET A 29 17.74 10.90 0.00
N ILE A 30 18.69 11.85 -0.05
CA ILE A 30 18.40 13.28 -0.29
C ILE A 30 17.88 13.45 -1.72
N GLU A 31 18.54 12.84 -2.70
CA GLU A 31 18.14 12.90 -4.11
C GLU A 31 16.74 12.29 -4.30
N GLY A 32 16.50 11.09 -3.79
CA GLY A 32 15.21 10.43 -3.84
C GLY A 32 14.11 11.22 -3.14
N MET A 33 14.42 11.88 -2.01
CA MET A 33 13.47 12.76 -1.32
C MET A 33 13.14 13.99 -2.18
N THR A 34 14.12 14.57 -2.85
CA THR A 34 13.94 15.75 -3.71
C THR A 34 13.02 15.40 -4.87
N HIS A 35 13.27 14.30 -5.57
CA HIS A 35 12.42 13.83 -6.67
C HIS A 35 11.00 13.57 -6.20
N TRP A 36 10.83 12.89 -5.05
CA TRP A 36 9.51 12.62 -4.48
C TRP A 36 8.76 13.92 -4.12
N MET A 37 9.48 14.92 -3.60
CA MET A 37 8.89 16.23 -3.30
C MET A 37 8.42 16.93 -4.57
N ASP A 38 9.21 16.89 -5.64
CA ASP A 38 8.86 17.47 -6.93
C ASP A 38 7.61 16.80 -7.51
N GLU A 39 7.54 15.46 -7.49
CA GLU A 39 6.36 14.70 -7.93
C GLU A 39 5.08 15.06 -7.15
N LYS A 40 5.21 15.35 -5.86
CA LYS A 40 4.10 15.73 -4.98
C LYS A 40 3.81 17.23 -4.94
N GLY A 41 4.64 18.06 -5.60
CA GLY A 41 4.50 19.51 -5.63
C GLY A 41 4.91 20.22 -4.34
N TYR A 42 5.73 19.55 -3.48
CA TYR A 42 6.25 20.17 -2.26
C TYR A 42 7.51 20.96 -2.54
N GLN A 43 7.58 22.21 -2.06
CA GLN A 43 8.72 23.11 -2.26
C GLN A 43 9.76 22.98 -1.13
N LYS A 44 9.35 22.56 0.04
CA LYS A 44 10.19 22.43 1.23
C LYS A 44 9.67 21.34 2.15
N ILE A 45 10.52 20.79 2.99
CA ILE A 45 10.19 19.72 3.94
C ILE A 45 9.03 20.11 4.87
N ASN A 46 8.95 21.38 5.25
CA ASN A 46 7.87 21.87 6.12
C ASN A 46 6.48 21.77 5.48
N ASP A 47 6.37 21.64 4.16
CA ASP A 47 5.07 21.54 3.47
C ASP A 47 4.38 20.22 3.75
N PHE A 48 5.14 19.16 4.05
CA PHE A 48 4.58 17.86 4.37
C PHE A 48 4.94 17.34 5.78
N ARG A 49 5.79 18.07 6.53
CA ARG A 49 6.13 17.66 7.90
C ARG A 49 4.90 17.64 8.80
N GLY A 50 4.63 16.50 9.41
CA GLY A 50 3.47 16.31 10.29
C GLY A 50 2.12 16.18 9.58
N LEU A 51 2.10 16.15 8.25
CA LEU A 51 0.86 16.09 7.47
C LEU A 51 0.03 14.83 7.78
N ALA A 52 0.69 13.69 7.99
CA ALA A 52 0.03 12.44 8.32
C ALA A 52 -0.42 12.34 9.79
N LYS A 53 0.10 13.19 10.68
CA LYS A 53 -0.12 13.10 12.13
C LYS A 53 -1.60 13.10 12.51
N LYS A 54 -2.42 13.89 11.82
CA LYS A 54 -3.87 13.97 12.04
C LYS A 54 -4.64 12.69 11.68
N ASN A 55 -4.03 11.82 10.87
CA ASN A 55 -4.64 10.57 10.40
C ASN A 55 -4.18 9.36 11.23
N VAL A 56 -3.28 9.58 12.19
CA VAL A 56 -2.83 8.52 13.10
C VAL A 56 -3.89 8.31 14.15
N VAL A 57 -4.42 7.13 14.18
CA VAL A 57 -5.41 6.68 15.16
C VAL A 57 -4.99 5.34 15.73
N ASP A 58 -5.44 5.02 16.94
CA ASP A 58 -5.24 3.70 17.49
C ASP A 58 -5.95 2.66 16.61
N TRP A 59 -5.39 1.45 16.53
CA TRP A 59 -5.86 0.38 15.67
C TRP A 59 -7.36 0.06 15.84
N GLN A 60 -7.88 0.21 17.05
CA GLN A 60 -9.30 -0.04 17.37
C GLN A 60 -10.27 0.90 16.65
N TYR A 61 -9.79 2.06 16.18
CA TYR A 61 -10.59 3.03 15.42
C TYR A 61 -10.39 2.93 13.91
N LEU A 62 -9.59 1.96 13.43
CA LEU A 62 -9.43 1.75 11.99
C LEU A 62 -10.74 1.23 11.39
N ASN A 63 -11.02 1.66 10.16
CA ASN A 63 -12.22 1.23 9.45
C ASN A 63 -12.08 -0.23 9.00
N LEU A 64 -12.83 -1.15 9.62
CA LEU A 64 -12.86 -2.56 9.27
C LEU A 64 -13.63 -2.87 7.98
N LYS A 65 -14.36 -1.89 7.45
CA LYS A 65 -15.09 -1.97 6.17
C LYS A 65 -14.33 -1.32 5.01
N TYR A 66 -13.06 -0.96 5.23
CA TYR A 66 -12.19 -0.45 4.17
C TYR A 66 -11.67 -1.61 3.34
N ASP A 67 -12.22 -1.78 2.15
CA ASP A 67 -11.86 -2.85 1.23
C ASP A 67 -11.15 -2.30 -0.01
N VAL A 68 -9.99 -2.87 -0.34
CA VAL A 68 -9.16 -2.48 -1.47
C VAL A 68 -8.80 -3.72 -2.26
N LYS A 69 -8.97 -3.68 -3.57
CA LYS A 69 -8.66 -4.79 -4.47
C LYS A 69 -7.69 -4.36 -5.56
N ALA A 70 -6.82 -5.27 -5.96
CA ALA A 70 -5.94 -5.06 -7.11
C ALA A 70 -6.75 -5.07 -8.42
N ARG A 71 -6.31 -4.26 -9.38
CA ARG A 71 -6.83 -4.24 -10.75
C ARG A 71 -5.66 -4.27 -11.72
N ILE A 72 -5.64 -5.27 -12.58
CA ILE A 72 -4.60 -5.45 -13.60
C ILE A 72 -5.13 -4.88 -14.91
N ASN A 73 -4.35 -3.98 -15.52
CA ASN A 73 -4.67 -3.48 -16.86
C ASN A 73 -4.09 -4.43 -17.91
N PRO A 74 -4.92 -5.15 -18.68
CA PRO A 74 -4.45 -6.12 -19.67
C PRO A 74 -3.69 -5.47 -20.83
N GLU A 75 -3.97 -4.20 -21.15
CA GLU A 75 -3.32 -3.48 -22.26
C GLU A 75 -1.86 -3.11 -21.93
N LEU A 76 -1.54 -2.91 -20.64
CA LEU A 76 -0.20 -2.61 -20.17
C LEU A 76 0.58 -3.86 -19.74
N CYS A 77 -0.10 -5.01 -19.61
CA CYS A 77 0.47 -6.22 -19.07
C CYS A 77 1.46 -6.87 -20.04
N VAL A 78 2.71 -7.01 -19.63
CA VAL A 78 3.77 -7.70 -20.39
C VAL A 78 3.83 -9.21 -20.11
N GLU A 79 2.84 -9.76 -19.45
CA GLU A 79 2.66 -11.20 -19.21
C GLU A 79 3.82 -11.87 -18.42
N CYS A 80 4.61 -11.13 -17.64
CA CYS A 80 5.78 -11.64 -16.95
C CYS A 80 5.43 -12.65 -15.83
N GLY A 81 4.25 -12.53 -15.19
CA GLY A 81 3.77 -13.45 -14.16
C GLY A 81 4.25 -13.15 -12.73
N LEU A 82 5.03 -12.09 -12.50
CA LEU A 82 5.55 -11.75 -11.17
C LEU A 82 4.42 -11.50 -10.15
N CYS A 83 3.33 -10.85 -10.58
CA CYS A 83 2.17 -10.61 -9.72
C CYS A 83 1.49 -11.92 -9.27
N PHE A 84 1.41 -12.92 -10.15
CA PHE A 84 0.88 -14.25 -9.83
C PHE A 84 1.77 -14.93 -8.80
N ILE A 85 3.09 -15.00 -9.04
CA ILE A 85 4.05 -15.63 -8.14
C ILE A 85 4.02 -14.96 -6.75
N SER A 86 4.06 -13.64 -6.68
CA SER A 86 4.03 -12.93 -5.39
C SER A 86 2.74 -13.16 -4.61
N CYS A 87 1.61 -13.33 -5.29
CA CYS A 87 0.34 -13.64 -4.65
C CYS A 87 0.29 -15.09 -4.13
N GLU A 88 0.86 -16.04 -4.88
CA GLU A 88 1.02 -17.43 -4.46
C GLU A 88 1.93 -17.56 -3.24
N ASP A 89 3.11 -16.91 -3.28
CA ASP A 89 4.09 -16.92 -2.19
C ASP A 89 3.54 -16.27 -0.91
N ALA A 90 2.66 -15.27 -1.05
CA ALA A 90 1.96 -14.63 0.07
C ALA A 90 0.77 -15.45 0.59
N SER A 91 0.51 -16.65 0.03
CA SER A 91 -0.56 -17.57 0.41
C SER A 91 -1.99 -17.05 0.18
N HIS A 92 -2.17 -15.93 -0.55
CA HIS A 92 -3.51 -15.39 -0.84
C HIS A 92 -4.15 -16.04 -2.06
N GLN A 93 -3.33 -16.46 -3.05
CA GLN A 93 -3.76 -17.16 -4.27
C GLN A 93 -4.92 -16.46 -5.01
N ALA A 94 -4.97 -15.16 -4.91
CA ALA A 94 -6.04 -14.31 -5.42
C ALA A 94 -5.87 -13.90 -6.89
N ILE A 95 -4.84 -14.39 -7.58
CA ILE A 95 -4.61 -14.11 -9.01
C ILE A 95 -4.64 -15.41 -9.78
N LYS A 96 -5.57 -15.50 -10.73
CA LYS A 96 -5.62 -16.63 -11.68
C LYS A 96 -4.78 -16.33 -12.91
N MET A 97 -4.00 -17.31 -13.34
CA MET A 97 -3.29 -17.28 -14.61
C MET A 97 -4.04 -18.15 -15.62
N LYS A 98 -4.40 -17.59 -16.77
CA LYS A 98 -4.96 -18.29 -17.92
C LYS A 98 -3.92 -18.34 -19.05
N LYS A 99 -3.78 -19.50 -19.69
CA LYS A 99 -2.91 -19.67 -20.85
C LYS A 99 -3.79 -19.97 -22.09
N GLN A 100 -3.65 -19.15 -23.12
CA GLN A 100 -4.32 -19.37 -24.41
C GLN A 100 -3.35 -19.06 -25.56
N ASN A 101 -3.18 -20.00 -26.46
CA ASN A 101 -2.37 -19.82 -27.69
C ASN A 101 -0.93 -19.29 -27.42
N GLY A 102 -0.31 -19.68 -26.31
CA GLY A 102 1.03 -19.22 -25.93
C GLY A 102 1.09 -17.90 -25.17
N SER A 103 -0.02 -17.16 -25.06
CA SER A 103 -0.16 -15.96 -24.25
C SER A 103 -0.65 -16.27 -22.84
N ARG A 104 -0.31 -15.41 -21.87
CA ARG A 104 -0.73 -15.52 -20.47
C ARG A 104 -1.56 -14.30 -20.09
N SER A 105 -2.69 -14.52 -19.46
CA SER A 105 -3.48 -13.44 -18.88
C SER A 105 -3.68 -13.68 -17.38
N PHE A 106 -3.80 -12.59 -16.63
CA PHE A 106 -3.92 -12.61 -15.17
C PHE A 106 -5.20 -11.92 -14.76
N GLU A 107 -5.97 -12.56 -13.89
CA GLU A 107 -7.24 -12.07 -13.41
C GLU A 107 -7.27 -12.11 -11.87
N VAL A 108 -7.70 -11.02 -11.25
CA VAL A 108 -7.84 -10.93 -9.79
C VAL A 108 -9.18 -11.53 -9.37
N ILE A 109 -9.15 -12.43 -8.39
CA ILE A 109 -10.33 -12.98 -7.73
C ILE A 109 -10.67 -12.06 -6.57
N ASP A 110 -11.70 -11.24 -6.72
CA ASP A 110 -12.03 -10.21 -5.72
C ASP A 110 -12.31 -10.78 -4.32
N GLN A 111 -12.93 -11.96 -4.24
CA GLN A 111 -13.24 -12.62 -2.97
C GLN A 111 -11.99 -13.04 -2.19
N GLU A 112 -10.93 -13.39 -2.90
CA GLU A 112 -9.68 -13.86 -2.30
C GLU A 112 -8.66 -12.72 -2.11
N CYS A 113 -8.81 -11.62 -2.84
CA CYS A 113 -7.88 -10.50 -2.76
C CYS A 113 -8.05 -9.72 -1.46
N VAL A 114 -7.01 -9.68 -0.63
CA VAL A 114 -6.99 -8.94 0.65
C VAL A 114 -6.40 -7.53 0.53
N GLY A 115 -6.04 -7.09 -0.68
CA GLY A 115 -5.51 -5.74 -0.89
C GLY A 115 -4.10 -5.50 -0.35
N CYS A 116 -3.27 -6.53 -0.22
CA CYS A 116 -1.91 -6.45 0.37
C CYS A 116 -0.90 -5.65 -0.46
N ASN A 117 -1.22 -5.28 -1.69
CA ASN A 117 -0.40 -4.48 -2.59
C ASN A 117 0.88 -5.17 -3.15
N LEU A 118 1.21 -6.39 -2.77
CA LEU A 118 2.43 -7.07 -3.23
C LEU A 118 2.51 -7.17 -4.76
N CYS A 119 1.41 -7.51 -5.41
CA CYS A 119 1.36 -7.65 -6.87
C CYS A 119 1.70 -6.34 -7.60
N MET A 120 1.30 -5.19 -7.07
CA MET A 120 1.64 -3.88 -7.62
C MET A 120 3.12 -3.57 -7.43
N LEU A 121 3.68 -3.86 -6.24
CA LEU A 121 5.09 -3.58 -5.90
C LEU A 121 6.08 -4.37 -6.77
N VAL A 122 5.73 -5.58 -7.17
CA VAL A 122 6.61 -6.42 -8.01
C VAL A 122 6.38 -6.23 -9.51
N CYS A 123 5.38 -5.46 -9.91
CA CYS A 123 5.07 -5.23 -11.32
C CYS A 123 6.14 -4.33 -11.96
N PRO A 124 6.83 -4.77 -13.04
CA PRO A 124 7.85 -3.95 -13.69
C PRO A 124 7.26 -2.86 -14.59
N VAL A 125 5.94 -2.86 -14.78
CA VAL A 125 5.25 -1.89 -15.63
C VAL A 125 4.45 -0.94 -14.76
N GLU A 126 4.83 0.32 -14.80
CA GLU A 126 4.17 1.37 -14.06
C GLU A 126 2.69 1.48 -14.44
N HIS A 127 1.83 1.67 -13.46
CA HIS A 127 0.36 1.76 -13.61
C HIS A 127 -0.35 0.52 -14.21
N CYS A 128 0.37 -0.55 -14.52
CA CYS A 128 -0.25 -1.80 -14.99
C CYS A 128 -1.14 -2.43 -13.91
N ILE A 129 -0.72 -2.36 -12.64
CA ILE A 129 -1.54 -2.81 -11.51
C ILE A 129 -1.85 -1.61 -10.62
N THR A 130 -3.11 -1.42 -10.32
CA THR A 130 -3.58 -0.35 -9.43
C THR A 130 -4.41 -0.92 -8.30
N MET A 131 -4.33 -0.30 -7.12
CA MET A 131 -5.18 -0.65 -5.98
C MET A 131 -6.43 0.23 -6.00
N LYS A 132 -7.60 -0.38 -6.10
CA LYS A 132 -8.90 0.32 -6.13
C LYS A 132 -9.67 0.04 -4.85
N ARG A 133 -10.12 1.10 -4.20
CA ARG A 133 -11.11 0.97 -3.13
C ARG A 133 -12.40 0.42 -3.71
N VAL A 134 -12.93 -0.62 -3.06
CA VAL A 134 -14.25 -1.17 -3.36
C VAL A 134 -15.22 -0.58 -2.35
N ASP A 135 -16.27 0.02 -2.86
CA ASP A 135 -17.37 0.44 -1.99
C ASP A 135 -18.20 -0.80 -1.65
N SER A 136 -18.09 -1.23 -0.41
CA SER A 136 -18.85 -2.36 0.10
C SER A 136 -20.31 -2.00 0.41
N GLY A 137 -20.70 -0.73 0.21
CA GLY A 137 -22.06 -0.21 0.57
C GLY A 137 -22.34 -0.29 2.07
N THR A 138 -21.31 -0.47 2.89
CA THR A 138 -21.42 -0.60 4.34
C THR A 138 -20.82 0.62 5.03
N ASP A 139 -21.50 1.08 6.08
CA ASP A 139 -21.06 2.20 6.90
C ASP A 139 -19.69 1.92 7.57
N TYR A 140 -19.06 3.01 8.00
CA TYR A 140 -17.84 2.92 8.82
C TYR A 140 -18.07 2.01 10.03
N GLN A 141 -17.21 1.04 10.22
CA GLN A 141 -17.19 0.16 11.37
C GLN A 141 -15.76 0.04 11.91
N ASN A 142 -15.62 0.14 13.20
CA ASN A 142 -14.33 -0.07 13.86
C ASN A 142 -14.46 -1.14 14.94
N TRP A 143 -13.34 -1.51 15.59
CA TRP A 143 -13.36 -2.56 16.60
C TRP A 143 -14.21 -2.21 17.81
N THR A 144 -14.31 -0.94 18.20
CA THR A 144 -15.08 -0.53 19.39
C THR A 144 -16.59 -0.79 19.24
N THR A 145 -17.09 -0.81 18.00
CA THR A 145 -18.52 -1.04 17.68
C THR A 145 -18.76 -2.41 17.00
N HIS A 146 -17.71 -3.20 16.82
CA HIS A 146 -17.81 -4.49 16.12
C HIS A 146 -18.61 -5.51 16.95
N PRO A 147 -19.56 -6.28 16.35
CA PRO A 147 -20.40 -7.25 17.07
C PRO A 147 -19.61 -8.32 17.83
N ASN A 148 -18.42 -8.70 17.34
CA ASN A 148 -17.56 -9.70 17.97
C ASN A 148 -16.66 -9.12 19.08
N ASN A 149 -16.73 -7.80 19.33
CA ASN A 149 -15.98 -7.21 20.42
C ASN A 149 -16.75 -7.42 21.75
N PRO A 150 -16.22 -8.18 22.72
CA PRO A 150 -16.90 -8.45 23.96
C PRO A 150 -17.08 -7.19 24.85
N MET A 151 -16.37 -6.12 24.51
CA MET A 151 -16.40 -4.83 25.21
C MET A 151 -17.01 -3.71 24.32
N ALA A 152 -17.71 -4.08 23.22
CA ALA A 152 -18.36 -3.09 22.39
C ALA A 152 -19.38 -2.30 23.22
N VAL A 153 -19.25 -0.98 23.20
CA VAL A 153 -20.26 -0.10 23.79
C VAL A 153 -21.47 -0.14 22.86
N THR A 154 -22.46 -0.91 23.24
CA THR A 154 -23.78 -0.78 22.63
C THR A 154 -24.33 0.58 23.09
N GLU A 155 -24.38 1.56 22.18
CA GLU A 155 -25.21 2.73 22.41
C GLU A 155 -26.64 2.24 22.59
N THR A 156 -27.03 2.08 23.85
CA THR A 156 -28.44 1.92 24.18
C THR A 156 -29.13 3.26 23.90
N ALA A 157 -30.03 3.20 22.92
CA ALA A 157 -30.88 4.29 22.50
C ALA A 157 -31.63 4.97 23.67
#